data_ccdfec32ea500a0c753cf91a0fdd34af
#
_entry.id   ccdfec32ea500a0c753cf91a0fdd34af
#
_cell.length_a   1.000
_cell.length_b   1.000
_cell.length_c   1.000
_cell.angle_alpha   90.00
_cell.angle_beta   90.00
_cell.angle_gamma   90.00
#
_symmetry.space_group_name_H-M   'P 1'
#
loop_
_entity.id
_entity.type
_entity.pdbx_description
1 polymer ?
#
loop_
_entity_poly.entity_id
_entity_poly.type
_entity_poly.pdbx_seq_one_letter_code
_entity_poly.pdbx_strand_id
1 'polypeptide(L)'
;MVNRVKTVKPVDGLTLLVLFQNGEEKLYDVKQLFSVFPQFEVFMTNKALFDNIQVDTGGYGISWNDELDLDAEELWENGIETGQQREIDFQSHVGIELLKARENVGMTQKELAKKTGVHQANISKIERGLANPSLSLLNRLASGMGMKMHVKFY
;
A
#
# COMPACT_ATOMS: atom_id res chain seq x y z
N MET A 1 -1.51 -14.15 -1.48
CA MET A 1 -1.76 -12.73 -1.85
C MET A 1 -0.87 -11.86 -0.99
N VAL A 2 -0.09 -11.00 -1.58
CA VAL A 2 0.78 -10.10 -0.82
C VAL A 2 -0.07 -9.02 -0.16
N ASN A 3 0.13 -8.80 1.13
CA ASN A 3 -0.55 -7.74 1.86
C ASN A 3 -0.04 -6.37 1.39
N ARG A 4 -0.95 -5.42 1.21
CA ARG A 4 -0.62 -4.08 0.75
C ARG A 4 -1.01 -3.05 1.79
N VAL A 5 -0.11 -2.14 2.07
CA VAL A 5 -0.38 -0.99 2.95
C VAL A 5 -1.22 0.02 2.18
N LYS A 6 -2.30 0.47 2.76
CA LYS A 6 -3.12 1.58 2.25
C LYS A 6 -2.65 2.91 2.83
N THR A 7 -2.58 3.00 4.15
CA THR A 7 -2.10 4.19 4.85
C THR A 7 -1.25 3.80 6.06
N VAL A 8 -0.39 4.70 6.46
CA VAL A 8 0.41 4.59 7.68
C VAL A 8 0.49 5.95 8.34
N LYS A 9 0.45 5.98 9.66
CA LYS A 9 0.66 7.20 10.44
C LYS A 9 1.32 6.89 11.78
N PRO A 10 2.20 7.78 12.26
CA PRO A 10 2.72 7.68 13.61
C PRO A 10 1.60 7.90 14.61
N VAL A 11 1.64 7.15 15.70
CA VAL A 11 0.83 7.34 16.89
C VAL A 11 1.75 7.49 18.10
N ASP A 12 1.29 7.20 19.30
CA ASP A 12 2.08 7.41 20.52
C ASP A 12 3.44 6.69 20.50
N GLY A 13 4.47 7.39 20.93
CA GLY A 13 5.83 6.86 20.99
C GLY A 13 6.39 6.58 19.58
N LEU A 14 6.98 5.40 19.39
CA LEU A 14 7.50 4.94 18.12
C LEU A 14 6.61 3.84 17.51
N THR A 15 5.32 3.99 17.67
CA THR A 15 4.30 3.07 17.16
C THR A 15 3.68 3.65 15.89
N LEU A 16 3.45 2.79 14.91
CA LEU A 16 2.76 3.10 13.67
C LEU A 16 1.37 2.47 13.66
N LEU A 17 0.38 3.22 13.21
CA LEU A 17 -0.92 2.68 12.87
C LEU A 17 -0.94 2.41 11.37
N VAL A 18 -1.04 1.14 11.01
CA VAL A 18 -0.99 0.67 9.63
C VAL A 18 -2.36 0.16 9.21
N LEU A 19 -2.94 0.76 8.19
CA LEU A 19 -4.17 0.28 7.56
C LEU A 19 -3.79 -0.43 6.26
N PHE A 20 -4.21 -1.68 6.13
CA PHE A 20 -4.02 -2.48 4.92
C PHE A 20 -5.20 -2.33 3.95
N GLN A 21 -4.98 -2.67 2.69
CA GLN A 21 -6.02 -2.55 1.66
C GLN A 21 -7.25 -3.43 1.92
N ASN A 22 -7.06 -4.56 2.61
CA ASN A 22 -8.15 -5.46 2.98
C ASN A 22 -9.03 -4.94 4.14
N GLY A 23 -8.73 -3.74 4.66
CA GLY A 23 -9.45 -3.12 5.77
C GLY A 23 -8.93 -3.45 7.17
N GLU A 24 -7.98 -4.38 7.28
CA GLU A 24 -7.36 -4.68 8.57
C GLU A 24 -6.44 -3.57 9.03
N GLU A 25 -6.44 -3.33 10.33
CA GLU A 25 -5.64 -2.30 10.97
C GLU A 25 -4.74 -2.92 12.01
N LYS A 26 -3.47 -2.56 11.99
CA LYS A 26 -2.48 -3.06 12.94
C LYS A 26 -1.66 -1.93 13.55
N LEU A 27 -1.23 -2.15 14.78
CA LEU A 27 -0.23 -1.30 15.45
C LEU A 27 1.13 -2.00 15.35
N TYR A 28 2.15 -1.26 14.96
CA TYR A 28 3.51 -1.75 14.83
C TYR A 28 4.46 -0.90 15.66
N ASP A 29 5.10 -1.51 16.67
CA ASP A 29 6.11 -0.83 17.49
C ASP A 29 7.48 -0.97 16.82
N VAL A 30 8.00 0.13 16.29
CA VAL A 30 9.30 0.14 15.59
C VAL A 30 10.47 -0.22 16.52
N LYS A 31 10.31 -0.05 17.82
CA LYS A 31 11.35 -0.42 18.80
C LYS A 31 11.71 -1.92 18.76
N GLN A 32 10.80 -2.77 18.32
CA GLN A 32 11.09 -4.21 18.16
C GLN A 32 12.21 -4.49 17.15
N LEU A 33 12.53 -3.54 16.27
CA LEU A 33 13.60 -3.67 15.28
C LEU A 33 14.99 -3.35 15.82
N PHE A 34 15.09 -2.63 16.93
CA PHE A 34 16.37 -2.06 17.38
C PHE A 34 17.44 -3.10 17.68
N SER A 35 17.04 -4.27 18.16
CA SER A 35 17.98 -5.36 18.45
C SER A 35 18.54 -6.04 17.20
N VAL A 36 17.81 -5.97 16.08
CA VAL A 36 18.19 -6.62 14.81
C VAL A 36 18.74 -5.60 13.82
N PHE A 37 18.16 -4.41 13.79
CA PHE A 37 18.49 -3.32 12.89
C PHE A 37 18.74 -2.02 13.67
N PRO A 38 19.95 -1.86 14.27
CA PRO A 38 20.25 -0.72 15.14
C PRO A 38 20.09 0.67 14.47
N GLN A 39 20.11 0.74 13.13
CA GLN A 39 19.89 1.99 12.40
C GLN A 39 18.53 2.64 12.69
N PHE A 40 17.54 1.87 13.09
CA PHE A 40 16.22 2.41 13.48
C PHE A 40 16.23 3.14 14.83
N GLU A 41 17.28 2.97 15.65
CA GLU A 41 17.42 3.71 16.92
C GLU A 41 17.50 5.23 16.73
N VAL A 42 17.80 5.72 15.53
CA VAL A 42 17.79 7.14 15.19
C VAL A 42 16.44 7.80 15.53
N PHE A 43 15.35 7.07 15.50
CA PHE A 43 14.03 7.60 15.84
C PHE A 43 13.88 7.97 17.32
N MET A 44 14.72 7.42 18.19
CA MET A 44 14.72 7.78 19.61
C MET A 44 15.09 9.25 19.84
N THR A 45 15.88 9.83 18.94
CA THR A 45 16.39 11.20 19.03
C THR A 45 15.92 12.11 17.89
N ASN A 46 15.28 11.58 16.89
CA ASN A 46 14.81 12.33 15.73
C ASN A 46 13.35 12.02 15.39
N LYS A 47 12.44 12.63 16.15
CA LYS A 47 11.00 12.47 15.95
C LYS A 47 10.53 13.05 14.62
N ALA A 48 11.13 14.13 14.14
CA ALA A 48 10.78 14.73 12.86
C ALA A 48 11.02 13.75 11.70
N LEU A 49 12.10 12.97 11.76
CA LEU A 49 12.35 11.91 10.79
C LEU A 49 11.30 10.80 10.91
N PHE A 50 10.97 10.38 12.12
CA PHE A 50 9.95 9.35 12.35
C PHE A 50 8.58 9.75 11.80
N ASP A 51 8.20 11.02 11.95
CA ASP A 51 6.92 11.54 11.47
C ASP A 51 6.87 11.70 9.93
N ASN A 52 8.01 11.66 9.26
CA ASN A 52 8.11 11.78 7.80
C ASN A 52 7.93 10.45 7.07
N ILE A 53 7.13 9.57 7.60
CA ILE A 53 6.88 8.25 7.04
C ILE A 53 5.96 8.32 5.82
N GLN A 54 6.23 7.47 4.82
CA GLN A 54 5.45 7.37 3.59
C GLN A 54 5.17 5.91 3.25
N VAL A 55 4.05 5.68 2.56
CA VAL A 55 3.76 4.39 1.95
C VAL A 55 4.47 4.33 0.60
N ASP A 56 5.18 3.25 0.37
CA ASP A 56 5.91 3.03 -0.88
C ASP A 56 4.96 2.82 -2.06
N THR A 57 5.45 3.10 -3.25
CA THR A 57 4.70 2.92 -4.48
C THR A 57 4.13 1.51 -4.56
N GLY A 58 2.81 1.41 -4.73
CA GLY A 58 2.09 0.13 -4.76
C GLY A 58 1.70 -0.44 -3.40
N GLY A 59 2.09 0.20 -2.30
CA GLY A 59 1.77 -0.30 -0.96
C GLY A 59 2.57 -1.51 -0.52
N TYR A 60 3.70 -1.78 -1.18
CA TYR A 60 4.56 -2.94 -0.87
C TYR A 60 5.33 -2.79 0.44
N GLY A 61 5.40 -1.59 0.96
CA GLY A 61 6.08 -1.27 2.20
C GLY A 61 5.88 0.18 2.61
N ILE A 62 6.68 0.60 3.55
CA ILE A 62 6.76 1.97 4.07
C ILE A 62 8.22 2.40 4.14
N SER A 63 8.49 3.68 4.00
CA SER A 63 9.84 4.22 4.09
C SER A 63 9.87 5.61 4.72
N TRP A 64 10.99 5.92 5.33
CA TRP A 64 11.33 7.25 5.84
C TRP A 64 12.36 7.94 4.96
N ASN A 65 13.27 7.15 4.40
CA ASN A 65 14.31 7.57 3.45
C ASN A 65 14.87 6.31 2.74
N ASP A 66 15.92 6.46 1.95
CA ASP A 66 16.52 5.36 1.17
C ASP A 66 17.19 4.26 2.02
N GLU A 67 17.43 4.51 3.31
CA GLU A 67 18.11 3.58 4.22
C GLU A 67 17.16 2.95 5.27
N LEU A 68 16.01 3.57 5.48
CA LEU A 68 15.05 3.18 6.51
C LEU A 68 13.71 2.87 5.86
N ASP A 69 13.46 1.61 5.64
CA ASP A 69 12.23 1.09 5.04
C ASP A 69 11.82 -0.22 5.70
N LEU A 70 10.56 -0.59 5.55
CA LEU A 70 9.99 -1.86 6.02
C LEU A 70 9.02 -2.41 4.98
N ASP A 71 9.12 -3.70 4.73
CA ASP A 71 8.17 -4.41 3.87
C ASP A 71 6.77 -4.49 4.50
N ALA A 72 5.76 -4.51 3.66
CA ALA A 72 4.38 -4.71 4.11
C ALA A 72 4.19 -6.05 4.84
N GLU A 73 4.94 -7.07 4.45
CA GLU A 73 4.93 -8.40 5.10
C GLU A 73 5.40 -8.31 6.55
N GLU A 74 6.51 -7.59 6.81
CA GLU A 74 7.02 -7.36 8.16
C GLU A 74 5.95 -6.70 9.05
N LEU A 75 5.29 -5.68 8.53
CA LEU A 75 4.22 -4.97 9.23
C LEU A 75 3.00 -5.86 9.48
N TRP A 76 2.71 -6.75 8.53
CA TRP A 76 1.60 -7.68 8.63
C TRP A 76 1.84 -8.76 9.67
N GLU A 77 3.00 -9.41 9.63
CA GLU A 77 3.32 -10.54 10.51
C GLU A 77 3.59 -10.12 11.95
N ASN A 78 4.28 -8.99 12.13
CA ASN A 78 4.76 -8.54 13.45
C ASN A 78 3.96 -7.36 14.04
N GLY A 79 2.95 -6.86 13.32
CA GLY A 79 1.99 -5.90 13.85
C GLY A 79 0.93 -6.57 14.72
N ILE A 80 0.43 -5.82 15.69
CA ILE A 80 -0.64 -6.26 16.60
C ILE A 80 -1.99 -5.80 16.04
N GLU A 81 -2.92 -6.72 15.87
CA GLU A 81 -4.27 -6.39 15.41
C GLU A 81 -4.99 -5.49 16.43
N THR A 82 -5.60 -4.41 15.93
CA THR A 82 -6.41 -3.53 16.77
C THR A 82 -7.80 -4.10 17.06
N GLY A 83 -8.19 -5.14 16.34
CA GLY A 83 -9.55 -5.70 16.36
C GLY A 83 -10.56 -4.86 15.58
N GLN A 84 -10.13 -3.81 14.93
CA GLN A 84 -10.97 -2.98 14.06
C GLN A 84 -10.82 -3.43 12.61
N GLN A 85 -11.95 -3.71 12.00
CA GLN A 85 -12.07 -3.96 10.56
C GLN A 85 -12.77 -2.76 9.95
N ARG A 86 -12.07 -2.00 9.11
CA ARG A 86 -12.70 -0.89 8.39
C ARG A 86 -13.47 -1.42 7.20
N GLU A 87 -14.65 -0.86 6.98
CA GLU A 87 -15.39 -1.14 5.76
C GLU A 87 -14.56 -0.77 4.54
N ILE A 88 -14.49 -1.69 3.57
CA ILE A 88 -13.79 -1.45 2.31
C ILE A 88 -14.69 -0.60 1.43
N ASP A 89 -14.30 0.63 1.19
CA ASP A 89 -15.02 1.53 0.31
C ASP A 89 -14.94 1.11 -1.17
N PHE A 90 -15.78 1.70 -2.01
CA PHE A 90 -15.85 1.36 -3.43
C PHE A 90 -14.50 1.55 -4.16
N GLN A 91 -13.77 2.62 -3.84
CA GLN A 91 -12.47 2.88 -4.46
C GLN A 91 -11.45 1.79 -4.11
N SER A 92 -11.46 1.33 -2.87
CA SER A 92 -10.61 0.21 -2.42
C SER A 92 -11.00 -1.09 -3.12
N HIS A 93 -12.29 -1.37 -3.31
CA HIS A 93 -12.74 -2.53 -4.09
C HIS A 93 -12.19 -2.50 -5.52
N VAL A 94 -12.32 -1.37 -6.20
CA VAL A 94 -11.79 -1.18 -7.56
C VAL A 94 -10.27 -1.39 -7.58
N GLY A 95 -9.57 -0.82 -6.61
CA GLY A 95 -8.12 -0.95 -6.48
C GLY A 95 -7.67 -2.40 -6.30
N ILE A 96 -8.36 -3.15 -5.43
CA ILE A 96 -8.09 -4.58 -5.20
C ILE A 96 -8.31 -5.39 -6.48
N GLU A 97 -9.39 -5.14 -7.20
CA GLU A 97 -9.67 -5.84 -8.45
C GLU A 97 -8.62 -5.54 -9.54
N LEU A 98 -8.20 -4.29 -9.66
CA LEU A 98 -7.11 -3.90 -10.58
C LEU A 98 -5.80 -4.61 -10.20
N LEU A 99 -5.45 -4.59 -8.92
CA LEU A 99 -4.24 -5.26 -8.41
C LEU A 99 -4.25 -6.76 -8.73
N LYS A 100 -5.35 -7.46 -8.44
CA LYS A 100 -5.52 -8.88 -8.73
C LYS A 100 -5.39 -9.16 -10.23
N ALA A 101 -6.04 -8.37 -11.07
CA ALA A 101 -5.97 -8.51 -12.52
C ALA A 101 -4.52 -8.37 -13.01
N ARG A 102 -3.81 -7.35 -12.53
CA ARG A 102 -2.40 -7.11 -12.90
C ARG A 102 -1.49 -8.26 -12.44
N GLU A 103 -1.64 -8.73 -11.22
CA GLU A 103 -0.85 -9.86 -10.71
C GLU A 103 -1.16 -11.16 -11.46
N ASN A 104 -2.42 -11.40 -11.82
CA ASN A 104 -2.82 -12.58 -12.59
C ASN A 104 -2.17 -12.66 -13.97
N VAL A 105 -1.90 -11.53 -14.62
CA VAL A 105 -1.18 -11.50 -15.90
C VAL A 105 0.33 -11.37 -15.73
N GLY A 106 0.83 -11.34 -14.49
CA GLY A 106 2.26 -11.28 -14.20
C GLY A 106 2.93 -9.95 -14.53
N MET A 107 2.18 -8.86 -14.58
CA MET A 107 2.72 -7.52 -14.83
C MET A 107 3.07 -6.76 -13.55
N THR A 108 4.19 -6.03 -13.58
CA THR A 108 4.49 -5.01 -12.57
C THR A 108 3.68 -3.73 -12.85
N GLN A 109 3.58 -2.85 -11.86
CA GLN A 109 2.99 -1.52 -12.07
C GLN A 109 3.73 -0.73 -13.15
N LYS A 110 5.06 -0.84 -13.19
CA LYS A 110 5.91 -0.20 -14.21
C LYS A 110 5.59 -0.69 -15.62
N GLU A 111 5.45 -2.00 -15.79
CA GLU A 111 5.12 -2.61 -17.08
C GLU A 111 3.75 -2.18 -17.58
N LEU A 112 2.76 -2.16 -16.68
CA LEU A 112 1.42 -1.68 -17.00
C LEU A 112 1.43 -0.18 -17.36
N ALA A 113 2.16 0.63 -16.60
CA ALA A 113 2.34 2.06 -16.87
C ALA A 113 2.95 2.29 -18.27
N LYS A 114 4.01 1.57 -18.59
CA LYS A 114 4.68 1.66 -19.90
C LYS A 114 3.75 1.25 -21.03
N LYS A 115 2.98 0.20 -20.85
CA LYS A 115 2.09 -0.35 -21.90
C LYS A 115 0.86 0.54 -22.15
N THR A 116 0.37 1.22 -21.14
CA THR A 116 -0.86 2.02 -21.23
C THR A 116 -0.61 3.51 -21.36
N GLY A 117 0.60 3.99 -21.07
CA GLY A 117 0.90 5.41 -20.97
C GLY A 117 0.33 6.10 -19.73
N VAL A 118 -0.19 5.32 -18.78
CA VAL A 118 -0.66 5.84 -17.49
C VAL A 118 0.52 5.87 -16.52
N HIS A 119 0.70 6.97 -15.80
CA HIS A 119 1.79 7.09 -14.83
C HIS A 119 1.69 6.01 -13.74
N GLN A 120 2.82 5.40 -13.38
CA GLN A 120 2.90 4.40 -12.33
C GLN A 120 2.32 4.90 -11.00
N ALA A 121 2.57 6.17 -10.66
CA ALA A 121 2.04 6.77 -9.44
C ALA A 121 0.50 6.78 -9.41
N ASN A 122 -0.15 6.96 -10.55
CA ASN A 122 -1.61 6.91 -10.68
C ASN A 122 -2.12 5.47 -10.51
N ILE A 123 -1.46 4.50 -11.14
CA ILE A 123 -1.79 3.08 -10.97
C ILE A 123 -1.67 2.68 -9.49
N SER A 124 -0.59 3.08 -8.83
CA SER A 124 -0.38 2.84 -7.41
C SER A 124 -1.51 3.42 -6.55
N LYS A 125 -1.90 4.67 -6.80
CA LYS A 125 -3.00 5.31 -6.07
C LYS A 125 -4.33 4.59 -6.27
N ILE A 126 -4.63 4.16 -7.49
CA ILE A 126 -5.86 3.40 -7.79
C ILE A 126 -5.85 2.08 -7.03
N GLU A 127 -4.76 1.31 -7.13
CA GLU A 127 -4.63 0.01 -6.45
C GLU A 127 -4.73 0.12 -4.93
N ARG A 128 -4.30 1.24 -4.35
CA ARG A 128 -4.40 1.51 -2.91
C ARG A 128 -5.74 2.09 -2.48
N GLY A 129 -6.66 2.30 -3.40
CA GLY A 129 -7.96 2.89 -3.10
C GLY A 129 -7.93 4.37 -2.74
N LEU A 130 -6.89 5.10 -3.19
CA LEU A 130 -6.69 6.52 -2.90
C LEU A 130 -7.02 7.44 -4.08
N ALA A 131 -7.57 6.90 -5.15
CA ALA A 131 -7.96 7.64 -6.34
C ALA A 131 -9.36 7.22 -6.78
N ASN A 132 -10.00 8.11 -7.53
CA ASN A 132 -11.30 7.86 -8.16
C ASN A 132 -11.11 7.86 -9.69
N PRO A 133 -10.69 6.74 -10.29
CA PRO A 133 -10.42 6.68 -11.72
C PRO A 133 -11.70 6.75 -12.54
N SER A 134 -11.61 7.36 -13.73
CA SER A 134 -12.70 7.30 -14.69
C SER A 134 -12.87 5.89 -15.26
N LEU A 135 -14.06 5.59 -15.76
CA LEU A 135 -14.30 4.32 -16.47
C LEU A 135 -13.40 4.18 -17.69
N SER A 136 -13.13 5.29 -18.41
CA SER A 136 -12.20 5.28 -19.54
C SER A 136 -10.79 4.89 -19.14
N LEU A 137 -10.31 5.40 -18.01
CA LEU A 137 -8.99 5.06 -17.49
C LEU A 137 -8.91 3.58 -17.09
N LEU A 138 -9.92 3.08 -16.37
CA LEU A 138 -9.99 1.66 -15.99
C LEU A 138 -10.04 0.74 -17.21
N ASN A 139 -10.83 1.10 -18.23
CA ASN A 139 -10.90 0.35 -19.48
C ASN A 139 -9.55 0.33 -20.22
N ARG A 140 -8.83 1.44 -20.21
CA ARG A 140 -7.49 1.54 -20.79
C ARG A 140 -6.49 0.63 -20.06
N LEU A 141 -6.55 0.58 -18.73
CA LEU A 141 -5.72 -0.33 -17.94
C LEU A 141 -6.07 -1.80 -18.21
N ALA A 142 -7.35 -2.13 -18.27
CA ALA A 142 -7.82 -3.47 -18.62
C ALA A 142 -7.30 -3.89 -20.01
N SER A 143 -7.41 -3.03 -21.00
CA SER A 143 -6.92 -3.30 -22.36
C SER A 143 -5.40 -3.53 -22.38
N GLY A 144 -4.65 -2.78 -21.59
CA GLY A 144 -3.21 -2.97 -21.43
C GLY A 144 -2.82 -4.34 -20.85
N MET A 145 -3.71 -4.95 -20.09
CA MET A 145 -3.54 -6.32 -19.56
C MET A 145 -4.13 -7.40 -20.45
N GLY A 146 -4.65 -7.05 -21.64
CA GLY A 146 -5.36 -7.99 -22.52
C GLY A 146 -6.71 -8.43 -21.98
N MET A 147 -7.30 -7.66 -21.08
CA MET A 147 -8.56 -7.94 -20.41
C MET A 147 -9.68 -7.00 -20.87
N LYS A 148 -10.91 -7.38 -20.57
CA LYS A 148 -12.10 -6.54 -20.76
C LYS A 148 -12.67 -6.18 -19.39
N MET A 149 -13.03 -4.91 -19.24
CA MET A 149 -13.75 -4.45 -18.07
C MET A 149 -15.24 -4.70 -18.24
N HIS A 150 -15.88 -5.18 -17.20
CA HIS A 150 -17.31 -5.36 -17.13
C HIS A 150 -17.86 -4.68 -15.88
N VAL A 151 -18.93 -3.90 -16.05
CA VAL A 151 -19.62 -3.24 -14.93
C VAL A 151 -21.02 -3.83 -14.80
N LYS A 152 -21.41 -4.20 -13.59
CA LYS A 152 -22.69 -4.82 -13.31
C LYS A 152 -23.35 -4.15 -12.11
N PHE A 153 -24.64 -3.86 -12.24
CA PHE A 153 -25.50 -3.40 -11.15
C PHE A 153 -26.40 -4.55 -10.71
N TYR A 154 -26.64 -4.63 -9.41
CA TYR A 154 -27.50 -5.65 -8.82
C TYR A 154 -28.82 -5.03 -8.36
#